data_38e0a8b8433adbb66c1472bcb6145006
#
_entry.id   38e0a8b8433adbb66c1472bcb6145006
#
_cell.length_a   1.000
_cell.length_b   1.000
_cell.length_c   1.000
_cell.angle_alpha   90.00
_cell.angle_beta   90.00
_cell.angle_gamma   90.00
#
_symmetry.space_group_name_H-M   'P 1'
#
loop_
_entity.id
_entity.type
_entity.pdbx_description
1 polymer ?
#
loop_
_entity_poly.entity_id
_entity_poly.type
_entity_poly.pdbx_seq_one_letter_code
_entity_poly.pdbx_strand_id
1 'polypeptide(L)'
;ILNSLFTHQRTGNHPATSASRTDFQRDFDRIIFSASFRRLQNKTQVFPLPGSVFVHNRLTHSLEVSSVGRSLGSAMGDFIFNNFKDDLDENAQNFYQHNLHNVIAAACLCHDVGNPAFGHSGEDAIASYFEKNEKDLKGKFNEKEWADLVNFEGNANAIRVLTHQQTGKDDGGTQLTYTTLASIAKYPCEAIAKKKGIIHRKKFGFFQNEKETFLNIAKSVDLKQESEEPTIFKRHPFVWLVEAADDICYN
;
A
#
# COMPACT_ATOMS: atom_id res chain seq x y z
N ILE A 1 8.33 -3.15 -20.57
CA ILE A 1 8.25 -2.97 -19.08
C ILE A 1 7.42 -1.75 -18.75
N LEU A 2 7.76 -0.52 -19.24
CA LEU A 2 7.04 0.70 -18.84
C LEU A 2 5.54 0.67 -19.18
N ASN A 3 5.14 0.02 -20.27
CA ASN A 3 3.73 -0.12 -20.71
C ASN A 3 2.91 -1.07 -19.82
N SER A 4 3.53 -1.91 -19.00
CA SER A 4 2.85 -2.91 -18.15
C SER A 4 2.82 -2.56 -16.66
N LEU A 5 3.44 -1.45 -16.24
CA LEU A 5 3.51 -1.05 -14.83
C LEU A 5 2.21 -0.44 -14.27
N PHE A 6 1.18 -0.30 -15.06
CA PHE A 6 -0.08 0.29 -14.61
C PHE A 6 -1.28 -0.41 -15.22
N THR A 7 -2.40 -0.30 -14.53
CA THR A 7 -3.69 -0.83 -14.98
C THR A 7 -4.84 -0.04 -14.38
N HIS A 8 -5.96 0.01 -15.08
CA HIS A 8 -7.21 0.58 -14.59
C HIS A 8 -8.05 -0.43 -13.79
N GLN A 9 -7.63 -1.71 -13.74
CA GLN A 9 -8.31 -2.73 -12.95
C GLN A 9 -8.31 -2.38 -11.46
N ARG A 10 -9.43 -2.71 -10.79
CA ARG A 10 -9.69 -2.41 -9.38
C ARG A 10 -10.07 -3.65 -8.60
N THR A 11 -9.99 -3.55 -7.28
CA THR A 11 -10.69 -4.49 -6.41
C THR A 11 -12.20 -4.28 -6.51
N GLY A 12 -12.97 -5.37 -6.51
CA GLY A 12 -14.43 -5.33 -6.65
C GLY A 12 -14.94 -5.21 -8.09
N ASN A 13 -16.24 -5.37 -8.27
CA ASN A 13 -16.91 -5.27 -9.59
C ASN A 13 -17.34 -3.82 -9.83
N HIS A 14 -16.70 -3.14 -10.78
CA HIS A 14 -17.12 -1.80 -11.19
C HIS A 14 -17.32 -1.67 -12.68
N PRO A 15 -18.42 -1.02 -13.10
CA PRO A 15 -18.58 -0.61 -14.48
C PRO A 15 -17.54 0.47 -14.85
N ALA A 16 -17.16 0.49 -16.13
CA ALA A 16 -16.29 1.51 -16.69
C ALA A 16 -16.78 2.93 -16.34
N THR A 17 -15.85 3.82 -16.09
CA THR A 17 -16.10 5.10 -15.46
C THR A 17 -16.53 6.19 -16.44
N SER A 18 -17.20 7.21 -15.92
CA SER A 18 -17.60 8.42 -16.66
C SER A 18 -16.38 9.23 -17.11
N ALA A 19 -16.49 9.91 -18.24
CA ALA A 19 -15.42 10.62 -18.93
C ALA A 19 -14.78 11.83 -18.19
N SER A 20 -15.29 12.21 -17.00
CA SER A 20 -14.87 13.46 -16.35
C SER A 20 -13.70 13.34 -15.36
N ARG A 21 -13.40 12.14 -14.85
CA ARG A 21 -12.30 11.89 -13.91
C ARG A 21 -11.64 10.56 -14.22
N THR A 22 -10.30 10.52 -14.16
CA THR A 22 -9.56 9.27 -14.36
C THR A 22 -9.74 8.33 -13.17
N ASP A 23 -9.48 7.04 -13.37
CA ASP A 23 -9.54 6.05 -12.30
C ASP A 23 -8.55 6.37 -11.18
N PHE A 24 -7.40 6.90 -11.52
CA PHE A 24 -6.34 7.27 -10.56
C PHE A 24 -6.71 8.51 -9.73
N GLN A 25 -7.41 9.49 -10.30
CA GLN A 25 -7.98 10.61 -9.53
C GLN A 25 -9.04 10.11 -8.53
N ARG A 26 -9.85 9.14 -8.95
CA ARG A 26 -10.86 8.53 -8.08
C ARG A 26 -10.25 7.78 -6.90
N ASP A 27 -9.08 7.18 -7.06
CA ASP A 27 -8.40 6.52 -5.95
C ASP A 27 -8.09 7.51 -4.82
N PHE A 28 -7.57 8.68 -5.16
CA PHE A 28 -7.32 9.74 -4.20
C PHE A 28 -8.61 10.13 -3.44
N ASP A 29 -9.70 10.39 -4.19
CA ASP A 29 -10.98 10.74 -3.60
C ASP A 29 -11.50 9.64 -2.66
N ARG A 30 -11.46 8.37 -3.09
CA ARG A 30 -11.92 7.22 -2.30
C ARG A 30 -11.17 7.09 -0.99
N ILE A 31 -9.87 7.36 -0.99
CA ILE A 31 -9.03 7.27 0.21
C ILE A 31 -9.42 8.35 1.21
N ILE A 32 -9.47 9.63 0.80
CA ILE A 32 -9.74 10.73 1.73
C ILE A 32 -11.16 10.66 2.34
N PHE A 33 -12.10 10.05 1.63
CA PHE A 33 -13.46 9.81 2.14
C PHE A 33 -13.61 8.51 2.94
N SER A 34 -12.57 7.66 2.98
CA SER A 34 -12.62 6.39 3.71
C SER A 34 -12.53 6.58 5.23
N ALA A 35 -13.23 5.73 5.97
CA ALA A 35 -13.15 5.72 7.43
C ALA A 35 -11.75 5.33 7.94
N SER A 36 -11.05 4.45 7.20
CA SER A 36 -9.69 3.99 7.53
C SER A 36 -8.69 5.14 7.49
N PHE A 37 -8.73 5.98 6.46
CA PHE A 37 -7.88 7.16 6.36
C PHE A 37 -8.19 8.19 7.47
N ARG A 38 -9.48 8.48 7.72
CA ARG A 38 -9.88 9.43 8.77
C ARG A 38 -9.44 8.99 10.17
N ARG A 39 -9.36 7.68 10.45
CA ARG A 39 -8.84 7.15 11.72
C ARG A 39 -7.36 7.47 11.97
N LEU A 40 -6.59 7.83 10.96
CA LEU A 40 -5.21 8.28 11.13
C LEU A 40 -5.11 9.54 11.99
N GLN A 41 -6.17 10.35 12.08
CA GLN A 41 -6.24 11.51 12.99
C GLN A 41 -6.00 11.14 14.46
N ASN A 42 -6.43 9.95 14.87
CA ASN A 42 -6.31 9.47 16.24
C ASN A 42 -5.05 8.61 16.48
N LYS A 43 -4.18 8.51 15.49
CA LYS A 43 -2.91 7.78 15.59
C LYS A 43 -1.75 8.78 15.57
N THR A 44 -0.95 8.77 16.63
CA THR A 44 0.21 9.66 16.74
C THR A 44 1.37 9.16 15.88
N GLN A 45 2.14 10.08 15.30
CA GLN A 45 3.38 9.77 14.58
C GLN A 45 4.50 9.39 15.57
N VAL A 46 4.58 10.15 16.64
CA VAL A 46 5.46 9.95 17.80
C VAL A 46 4.58 9.98 19.06
N PHE A 47 5.17 9.83 20.23
CA PHE A 47 4.43 9.83 21.49
C PHE A 47 3.72 11.18 21.70
N PRO A 48 2.41 11.22 22.05
CA PRO A 48 1.72 12.46 22.28
C PRO A 48 2.25 13.11 23.58
N LEU A 49 2.82 14.30 23.45
CA LEU A 49 3.16 15.10 24.63
C LEU A 49 1.89 15.79 25.13
N PRO A 50 1.45 15.53 26.37
CA PRO A 50 0.29 16.21 26.96
C PRO A 50 0.48 17.74 26.94
N GLY A 51 -0.52 18.47 26.44
CA GLY A 51 -0.52 19.94 26.45
C GLY A 51 0.08 20.62 25.22
N SER A 52 0.58 19.88 24.23
CA SER A 52 1.01 20.46 22.96
C SER A 52 -0.18 20.70 22.03
N VAL A 53 -0.34 21.95 21.57
CA VAL A 53 -1.39 22.32 20.59
C VAL A 53 -1.04 21.82 19.18
N PHE A 54 0.23 21.59 18.89
CA PHE A 54 0.74 21.12 17.60
C PHE A 54 1.15 19.64 17.69
N VAL A 55 0.16 18.76 17.71
CA VAL A 55 0.42 17.31 17.65
C VAL A 55 0.42 16.88 16.21
N HIS A 56 1.59 16.47 15.71
CA HIS A 56 1.74 15.84 14.41
C HIS A 56 1.14 14.42 14.47
N ASN A 57 0.05 14.19 13.77
CA ASN A 57 -0.60 12.88 13.70
C ASN A 57 -0.40 12.23 12.32
N ARG A 58 -0.73 10.94 12.20
CA ARG A 58 -0.53 10.21 10.96
C ARG A 58 -1.37 10.75 9.80
N LEU A 59 -2.49 11.41 10.05
CA LEU A 59 -3.31 12.02 9.00
C LEU A 59 -2.62 13.23 8.37
N THR A 60 -2.11 14.17 9.20
CA THR A 60 -1.40 15.35 8.69
C THR A 60 -0.12 14.95 7.98
N HIS A 61 0.64 14.01 8.54
CA HIS A 61 1.82 13.43 7.90
C HIS A 61 1.48 12.81 6.53
N SER A 62 0.44 11.98 6.45
CA SER A 62 0.04 11.37 5.17
C SER A 62 -0.36 12.41 4.10
N LEU A 63 -0.92 13.55 4.51
CA LEU A 63 -1.22 14.66 3.60
C LEU A 63 0.05 15.34 3.08
N GLU A 64 1.03 15.56 3.95
CA GLU A 64 2.34 16.11 3.59
C GLU A 64 3.09 15.18 2.64
N VAL A 65 3.17 13.89 2.97
CA VAL A 65 3.78 12.85 2.11
C VAL A 65 3.07 12.79 0.76
N SER A 66 1.75 12.91 0.73
CA SER A 66 0.98 12.94 -0.52
C SER A 66 1.29 14.16 -1.38
N SER A 67 1.50 15.34 -0.77
CA SER A 67 1.89 16.56 -1.47
C SER A 67 3.27 16.44 -2.13
N VAL A 68 4.26 15.93 -1.38
CA VAL A 68 5.61 15.67 -1.90
C VAL A 68 5.56 14.57 -2.96
N GLY A 69 4.86 13.47 -2.69
CA GLY A 69 4.70 12.34 -3.62
C GLY A 69 4.08 12.76 -4.95
N ARG A 70 3.09 13.66 -4.93
CA ARG A 70 2.51 14.23 -6.15
C ARG A 70 3.57 14.93 -6.99
N SER A 71 4.43 15.73 -6.37
CA SER A 71 5.51 16.46 -7.05
C SER A 71 6.56 15.49 -7.63
N LEU A 72 6.95 14.46 -6.87
CA LEU A 72 7.86 13.42 -7.36
C LEU A 72 7.25 12.62 -8.50
N GLY A 73 5.96 12.28 -8.40
CA GLY A 73 5.21 11.58 -9.45
C GLY A 73 5.11 12.40 -10.74
N SER A 74 4.91 13.72 -10.64
CA SER A 74 4.91 14.62 -11.79
C SER A 74 6.28 14.67 -12.46
N ALA A 75 7.34 14.93 -11.69
CA ALA A 75 8.71 15.00 -12.21
C ALA A 75 9.15 13.67 -12.88
N MET A 76 8.82 12.54 -12.26
CA MET A 76 9.14 11.23 -12.83
C MET A 76 8.31 10.94 -14.10
N GLY A 77 7.04 11.31 -14.11
CA GLY A 77 6.18 11.17 -15.30
C GLY A 77 6.71 11.96 -16.49
N ASP A 78 7.07 13.22 -16.26
CA ASP A 78 7.69 14.08 -17.27
C ASP A 78 9.03 13.50 -17.75
N PHE A 79 9.87 13.00 -16.82
CA PHE A 79 11.13 12.36 -17.16
C PHE A 79 10.93 11.14 -18.06
N ILE A 80 10.00 10.24 -17.69
CA ILE A 80 9.73 9.03 -18.49
C ILE A 80 9.17 9.41 -19.85
N PHE A 81 8.22 10.32 -19.91
CA PHE A 81 7.64 10.76 -21.18
C PHE A 81 8.69 11.39 -22.10
N ASN A 82 9.53 12.29 -21.59
CA ASN A 82 10.51 13.00 -22.42
C ASN A 82 11.66 12.12 -22.91
N ASN A 83 12.04 11.08 -22.14
CA ASN A 83 13.20 10.26 -22.48
C ASN A 83 12.85 8.91 -23.14
N PHE A 84 11.61 8.42 -23.00
CA PHE A 84 11.19 7.08 -23.46
C PHE A 84 9.92 7.11 -24.30
N LYS A 85 9.50 8.28 -24.78
CA LYS A 85 8.23 8.47 -25.50
C LYS A 85 8.02 7.45 -26.63
N ASP A 86 9.06 7.18 -27.41
CA ASP A 86 9.00 6.29 -28.59
C ASP A 86 8.86 4.80 -28.19
N ASP A 87 9.19 4.45 -26.94
CA ASP A 87 9.03 3.10 -26.38
C ASP A 87 7.66 2.91 -25.68
N LEU A 88 6.87 3.99 -25.54
CA LEU A 88 5.59 4.00 -24.87
C LEU A 88 4.44 3.92 -25.89
N ASP A 89 3.48 3.04 -25.61
CA ASP A 89 2.18 3.10 -26.31
C ASP A 89 1.37 4.34 -25.86
N GLU A 90 0.29 4.65 -26.58
CA GLU A 90 -0.55 5.84 -26.33
C GLU A 90 -1.12 5.87 -24.89
N ASN A 91 -1.48 4.70 -24.34
CA ASN A 91 -1.99 4.60 -22.98
C ASN A 91 -0.91 4.93 -21.97
N ALA A 92 0.30 4.41 -22.16
CA ALA A 92 1.44 4.68 -21.29
C ALA A 92 1.90 6.14 -21.37
N GLN A 93 1.92 6.74 -22.57
CA GLN A 93 2.19 8.16 -22.74
C GLN A 93 1.20 9.00 -21.93
N ASN A 94 -0.09 8.75 -22.07
CA ASN A 94 -1.14 9.45 -21.31
C ASN A 94 -1.01 9.18 -19.80
N PHE A 95 -0.71 7.94 -19.40
CA PHE A 95 -0.54 7.59 -18.00
C PHE A 95 0.62 8.35 -17.35
N TYR A 96 1.82 8.30 -17.93
CA TYR A 96 2.97 8.95 -17.34
C TYR A 96 2.84 10.46 -17.32
N GLN A 97 2.30 11.06 -18.36
CA GLN A 97 2.14 12.50 -18.49
C GLN A 97 1.04 13.08 -17.59
N HIS A 98 -0.06 12.34 -17.36
CA HIS A 98 -1.25 12.92 -16.74
C HIS A 98 -1.77 12.16 -15.50
N ASN A 99 -1.25 10.97 -15.18
CA ASN A 99 -1.83 10.12 -14.15
C ASN A 99 -0.86 9.60 -13.10
N LEU A 100 0.43 9.47 -13.41
CA LEU A 100 1.41 8.94 -12.44
C LEU A 100 1.40 9.73 -11.12
N HIS A 101 1.33 11.06 -11.18
CA HIS A 101 1.28 11.91 -10.00
C HIS A 101 0.05 11.64 -9.12
N ASN A 102 -1.10 11.27 -9.71
CA ASN A 102 -2.29 10.90 -8.95
C ASN A 102 -2.12 9.56 -8.25
N VAL A 103 -1.51 8.58 -8.92
CA VAL A 103 -1.19 7.27 -8.32
C VAL A 103 -0.26 7.43 -7.12
N ILE A 104 0.84 8.17 -7.28
CA ILE A 104 1.80 8.37 -6.20
C ILE A 104 1.16 9.15 -5.04
N ALA A 105 0.41 10.21 -5.32
CA ALA A 105 -0.31 10.97 -4.28
C ALA A 105 -1.29 10.07 -3.51
N ALA A 106 -2.07 9.23 -4.19
CA ALA A 106 -3.00 8.30 -3.58
C ALA A 106 -2.28 7.22 -2.75
N ALA A 107 -1.20 6.65 -3.29
CA ALA A 107 -0.37 5.67 -2.58
C ALA A 107 0.24 6.26 -1.29
N CYS A 108 0.73 7.49 -1.35
CA CYS A 108 1.23 8.23 -0.20
C CYS A 108 0.17 8.44 0.89
N LEU A 109 -1.09 8.70 0.55
CA LEU A 109 -2.18 8.76 1.54
C LEU A 109 -2.37 7.41 2.27
N CYS A 110 -2.08 6.30 1.59
CA CYS A 110 -2.31 4.96 2.11
C CYS A 110 -1.15 4.39 2.92
N HIS A 111 0.06 4.96 2.86
CA HIS A 111 1.28 4.31 3.35
C HIS A 111 1.20 3.90 4.84
N ASP A 112 0.49 4.66 5.65
CA ASP A 112 0.35 4.48 7.10
C ASP A 112 -1.02 3.89 7.53
N VAL A 113 -1.94 3.62 6.59
CA VAL A 113 -3.33 3.25 6.91
C VAL A 113 -3.45 1.94 7.69
N GLY A 114 -2.53 1.02 7.52
CA GLY A 114 -2.49 -0.27 8.18
C GLY A 114 -1.80 -0.27 9.54
N ASN A 115 -1.10 0.79 9.92
CA ASN A 115 -0.40 0.84 11.19
C ASN A 115 -1.37 0.81 12.37
N PRO A 116 -1.11 -0.01 13.42
CA PRO A 116 -1.90 0.01 14.64
C PRO A 116 -1.63 1.28 15.45
N ALA A 117 -2.41 1.49 16.51
CA ALA A 117 -2.09 2.49 17.52
C ALA A 117 -0.69 2.21 18.10
N PHE A 118 0.11 3.27 18.32
CA PHE A 118 1.50 3.20 18.79
C PHE A 118 2.51 2.58 17.81
N GLY A 119 2.17 2.46 16.51
CA GLY A 119 3.10 2.02 15.45
C GLY A 119 3.76 0.67 15.75
N HIS A 120 5.09 0.59 15.69
CA HIS A 120 5.85 -0.66 15.91
C HIS A 120 5.58 -1.29 17.28
N SER A 121 5.44 -0.49 18.36
CA SER A 121 5.08 -1.04 19.68
C SER A 121 3.70 -1.70 19.67
N GLY A 122 2.78 -1.19 18.85
CA GLY A 122 1.47 -1.80 18.65
C GLY A 122 1.56 -3.11 17.84
N GLU A 123 2.42 -3.17 16.82
CA GLU A 123 2.71 -4.39 16.06
C GLU A 123 3.28 -5.47 16.99
N ASP A 124 4.30 -5.12 17.80
CA ASP A 124 4.93 -6.01 18.76
C ASP A 124 3.93 -6.51 19.82
N ALA A 125 3.04 -5.65 20.31
CA ALA A 125 2.00 -6.03 21.26
C ALA A 125 1.02 -7.06 20.69
N ILE A 126 0.60 -6.89 19.44
CA ILE A 126 -0.27 -7.84 18.73
C ILE A 126 0.45 -9.17 18.54
N ALA A 127 1.67 -9.16 18.02
CA ALA A 127 2.48 -10.36 17.81
C ALA A 127 2.70 -11.13 19.14
N SER A 128 3.10 -10.42 20.20
CA SER A 128 3.34 -11.00 21.53
C SER A 128 2.09 -11.61 22.16
N TYR A 129 0.89 -11.09 21.84
CA TYR A 129 -0.35 -11.71 22.30
C TYR A 129 -0.49 -13.12 21.74
N PHE A 130 -0.27 -13.29 20.44
CA PHE A 130 -0.36 -14.60 19.79
C PHE A 130 0.73 -15.54 20.28
N GLU A 131 1.98 -15.08 20.41
CA GLU A 131 3.09 -15.88 20.92
C GLU A 131 2.83 -16.41 22.35
N LYS A 132 2.34 -15.54 23.25
CA LYS A 132 2.02 -15.93 24.64
C LYS A 132 0.88 -16.92 24.76
N ASN A 133 -0.05 -16.90 23.81
CA ASN A 133 -1.21 -17.80 23.76
C ASN A 133 -1.05 -18.93 22.73
N GLU A 134 0.18 -19.25 22.32
CA GLU A 134 0.47 -20.25 21.29
C GLU A 134 -0.21 -21.59 21.56
N LYS A 135 -0.17 -22.08 22.81
CA LYS A 135 -0.74 -23.38 23.21
C LYS A 135 -2.25 -23.49 22.91
N ASP A 136 -2.97 -22.37 23.05
CA ASP A 136 -4.44 -22.35 22.92
C ASP A 136 -4.88 -21.93 21.50
N LEU A 137 -4.06 -21.23 20.79
CA LEU A 137 -4.43 -20.59 19.53
C LEU A 137 -3.83 -21.25 18.29
N LYS A 138 -2.55 -21.68 18.34
CA LYS A 138 -1.81 -22.14 17.15
C LYS A 138 -2.52 -23.31 16.41
N GLY A 139 -3.14 -24.22 17.12
CA GLY A 139 -3.87 -25.34 16.52
C GLY A 139 -5.10 -24.93 15.69
N LYS A 140 -5.52 -23.67 15.72
CA LYS A 140 -6.64 -23.13 14.94
C LYS A 140 -6.23 -22.53 13.60
N PHE A 141 -4.92 -22.45 13.34
CA PHE A 141 -4.32 -21.83 12.16
C PHE A 141 -3.34 -22.78 11.49
N ASN A 142 -3.15 -22.66 10.19
CA ASN A 142 -2.02 -23.31 9.52
C ASN A 142 -0.72 -22.54 9.79
N GLU A 143 0.42 -23.12 9.39
CA GLU A 143 1.73 -22.54 9.67
C GLU A 143 1.92 -21.13 9.07
N LYS A 144 1.37 -20.87 7.90
CA LYS A 144 1.47 -19.57 7.24
C LYS A 144 0.60 -18.52 7.91
N GLU A 145 -0.63 -18.87 8.24
CA GLU A 145 -1.54 -17.99 9.01
C GLU A 145 -0.97 -17.69 10.39
N TRP A 146 -0.37 -18.69 11.04
CA TRP A 146 0.30 -18.47 12.32
C TRP A 146 1.48 -17.52 12.18
N ALA A 147 2.28 -17.66 11.13
CA ALA A 147 3.39 -16.75 10.84
C ALA A 147 2.92 -15.30 10.62
N ASP A 148 1.77 -15.10 9.97
CA ASP A 148 1.16 -13.78 9.79
C ASP A 148 0.83 -13.12 11.14
N LEU A 149 0.31 -13.89 12.10
CA LEU A 149 -0.15 -13.39 13.40
C LEU A 149 1.01 -13.05 14.34
N VAL A 150 2.03 -13.93 14.42
CA VAL A 150 3.20 -13.72 15.30
C VAL A 150 4.24 -12.76 14.70
N ASN A 151 4.05 -12.34 13.46
CA ASN A 151 4.85 -11.31 12.83
C ASN A 151 4.03 -10.10 12.40
N PHE A 152 2.89 -9.83 13.04
CA PHE A 152 1.95 -8.81 12.61
C PHE A 152 2.65 -7.55 12.08
N GLU A 153 2.19 -7.05 10.91
CA GLU A 153 2.89 -6.01 10.15
C GLU A 153 1.89 -5.00 9.57
N GLY A 154 2.11 -3.71 9.84
CA GLY A 154 1.25 -2.63 9.36
C GLY A 154 1.17 -2.54 7.83
N ASN A 155 2.26 -2.86 7.11
CA ASN A 155 2.23 -2.86 5.64
C ASN A 155 1.29 -3.95 5.08
N ALA A 156 1.32 -5.16 5.65
CA ALA A 156 0.38 -6.22 5.28
C ALA A 156 -1.06 -5.84 5.64
N ASN A 157 -1.24 -5.26 6.83
CA ASN A 157 -2.53 -4.78 7.29
C ASN A 157 -3.08 -3.63 6.43
N ALA A 158 -2.23 -2.81 5.79
CA ALA A 158 -2.68 -1.79 4.85
C ALA A 158 -3.41 -2.42 3.65
N ILE A 159 -2.84 -3.46 3.05
CA ILE A 159 -3.50 -4.19 1.95
C ILE A 159 -4.84 -4.74 2.44
N ARG A 160 -4.90 -5.40 3.61
CA ARG A 160 -6.14 -5.90 4.18
C ARG A 160 -7.18 -4.80 4.39
N VAL A 161 -6.83 -3.70 5.04
CA VAL A 161 -7.74 -2.57 5.33
C VAL A 161 -8.30 -1.95 4.05
N LEU A 162 -7.51 -1.89 2.99
CA LEU A 162 -7.89 -1.27 1.71
C LEU A 162 -8.69 -2.21 0.80
N THR A 163 -8.50 -3.53 0.90
CA THR A 163 -9.10 -4.51 -0.02
C THR A 163 -10.21 -5.33 0.61
N HIS A 164 -10.23 -5.48 1.95
CA HIS A 164 -11.24 -6.26 2.64
C HIS A 164 -12.61 -5.58 2.60
N GLN A 165 -13.65 -6.37 2.28
CA GLN A 165 -15.03 -5.91 2.31
C GLN A 165 -15.43 -5.50 3.74
N GLN A 166 -15.93 -4.30 3.87
CA GLN A 166 -16.47 -3.80 5.14
C GLN A 166 -17.98 -4.07 5.20
N THR A 167 -18.50 -4.35 6.40
CA THR A 167 -19.93 -4.56 6.61
C THR A 167 -20.77 -3.41 6.05
N GLY A 168 -21.73 -3.74 5.18
CA GLY A 168 -22.62 -2.77 4.52
C GLY A 168 -21.97 -1.99 3.37
N LYS A 169 -20.82 -2.44 2.86
CA LYS A 169 -20.15 -1.91 1.67
C LYS A 169 -20.08 -2.96 0.57
N ASP A 170 -19.88 -2.49 -0.66
CA ASP A 170 -19.65 -3.36 -1.81
C ASP A 170 -18.32 -4.12 -1.67
N ASP A 171 -18.18 -5.19 -2.45
CA ASP A 171 -16.94 -5.99 -2.52
C ASP A 171 -15.74 -5.13 -2.93
N GLY A 172 -14.54 -5.56 -2.50
CA GLY A 172 -13.27 -4.92 -2.89
C GLY A 172 -12.82 -3.78 -1.97
N GLY A 173 -13.45 -3.59 -0.82
CA GLY A 173 -13.02 -2.62 0.20
C GLY A 173 -13.10 -1.17 -0.27
N THR A 174 -11.96 -0.48 -0.31
CA THR A 174 -11.87 0.92 -0.81
C THR A 174 -11.92 1.00 -2.34
N GLN A 175 -11.80 -0.14 -3.01
CA GLN A 175 -11.91 -0.29 -4.46
C GLN A 175 -10.89 0.57 -5.23
N LEU A 176 -9.64 0.47 -4.83
CA LEU A 176 -8.52 1.17 -5.48
C LEU A 176 -8.04 0.41 -6.72
N THR A 177 -7.38 1.13 -7.63
CA THR A 177 -6.71 0.48 -8.76
C THR A 177 -5.57 -0.42 -8.26
N TYR A 178 -5.32 -1.49 -8.98
CA TYR A 178 -4.19 -2.37 -8.68
C TYR A 178 -2.85 -1.63 -8.78
N THR A 179 -2.76 -0.62 -9.64
CA THR A 179 -1.59 0.28 -9.72
C THR A 179 -1.33 0.98 -8.39
N THR A 180 -2.34 1.59 -7.79
CA THR A 180 -2.21 2.26 -6.49
C THR A 180 -1.85 1.25 -5.38
N LEU A 181 -2.50 0.08 -5.34
CA LEU A 181 -2.22 -0.97 -4.36
C LEU A 181 -0.80 -1.54 -4.50
N ALA A 182 -0.31 -1.76 -5.73
CA ALA A 182 1.07 -2.20 -5.97
C ALA A 182 2.09 -1.15 -5.51
N SER A 183 1.75 0.13 -5.64
CA SER A 183 2.64 1.25 -5.27
C SER A 183 2.86 1.40 -3.76
N ILE A 184 2.01 0.82 -2.91
CA ILE A 184 2.20 0.78 -1.45
C ILE A 184 2.86 -0.49 -0.94
N ALA A 185 3.02 -1.51 -1.77
CA ALA A 185 3.51 -2.83 -1.38
C ALA A 185 5.04 -2.84 -1.21
N LYS A 186 5.54 -2.25 -0.12
CA LYS A 186 6.98 -2.17 0.21
C LYS A 186 7.64 -3.56 0.33
N TYR A 187 6.89 -4.58 0.76
CA TYR A 187 7.40 -5.92 1.08
C TYR A 187 6.52 -7.00 0.42
N PRO A 188 6.58 -7.18 -0.90
CA PRO A 188 5.65 -8.03 -1.64
C PRO A 188 5.95 -9.53 -1.45
N CYS A 189 5.87 -10.02 -0.22
CA CYS A 189 6.11 -11.41 0.13
C CYS A 189 5.26 -11.88 1.31
N GLU A 190 5.13 -13.21 1.46
CA GLU A 190 4.50 -13.86 2.62
C GLU A 190 5.33 -13.68 3.91
N ALA A 191 4.69 -13.77 5.09
CA ALA A 191 5.36 -13.64 6.39
C ALA A 191 6.50 -14.64 6.59
N ILE A 192 6.32 -15.89 6.14
CA ILE A 192 7.35 -16.93 6.19
C ILE A 192 8.56 -16.67 5.29
N ALA A 193 8.44 -15.75 4.33
CA ALA A 193 9.50 -15.36 3.41
C ALA A 193 10.39 -14.23 3.94
N LYS A 194 10.09 -13.67 5.12
CA LYS A 194 10.89 -12.60 5.75
C LYS A 194 12.36 -12.98 5.79
N LYS A 195 13.23 -12.06 5.39
CA LYS A 195 14.68 -12.28 5.40
C LYS A 195 15.43 -10.99 5.71
N LYS A 196 16.18 -10.97 6.80
CA LYS A 196 17.04 -9.85 7.19
C LYS A 196 18.08 -9.59 6.10
N GLY A 197 18.34 -8.33 5.80
CA GLY A 197 19.35 -7.92 4.79
C GLY A 197 18.83 -7.86 3.36
N ILE A 198 17.59 -8.28 3.09
CA ILE A 198 16.94 -8.13 1.77
C ILE A 198 15.83 -7.10 1.90
N ILE A 199 15.95 -5.97 1.20
CA ILE A 199 15.09 -4.79 1.36
C ILE A 199 13.61 -5.15 1.21
N HIS A 200 13.21 -5.82 0.12
CA HIS A 200 11.81 -6.17 -0.15
C HIS A 200 11.29 -7.39 0.63
N ARG A 201 12.11 -7.96 1.53
CA ARG A 201 11.77 -9.08 2.40
C ARG A 201 12.08 -8.79 3.88
N LYS A 202 12.48 -7.55 4.22
CA LYS A 202 12.75 -7.13 5.60
C LYS A 202 11.53 -7.34 6.50
N LYS A 203 10.34 -7.13 5.95
CA LYS A 203 9.01 -7.34 6.52
C LYS A 203 8.17 -8.16 5.52
N PHE A 204 6.84 -8.22 5.68
CA PHE A 204 5.96 -8.86 4.69
C PHE A 204 4.78 -7.93 4.31
N GLY A 205 4.06 -8.22 3.23
CA GLY A 205 3.17 -7.25 2.62
C GLY A 205 1.72 -7.68 2.43
N PHE A 206 1.37 -8.92 2.74
CA PHE A 206 -0.02 -9.40 2.70
C PHE A 206 -0.20 -10.61 3.61
N PHE A 207 -1.36 -10.71 4.25
CA PHE A 207 -1.76 -11.89 5.01
C PHE A 207 -2.26 -12.99 4.08
N GLN A 208 -2.35 -14.23 4.57
CA GLN A 208 -2.82 -15.37 3.77
C GLN A 208 -4.22 -15.12 3.18
N ASN A 209 -5.11 -14.45 3.91
CA ASN A 209 -6.43 -14.10 3.40
C ASN A 209 -6.41 -13.15 2.20
N GLU A 210 -5.41 -12.30 2.09
CA GLU A 210 -5.24 -11.34 0.99
C GLU A 210 -4.32 -11.86 -0.12
N LYS A 211 -3.78 -13.10 0.01
CA LYS A 211 -2.82 -13.68 -0.95
C LYS A 211 -3.38 -13.69 -2.37
N GLU A 212 -4.60 -14.19 -2.59
CA GLU A 212 -5.21 -14.24 -3.91
C GLU A 212 -5.39 -12.84 -4.51
N THR A 213 -5.88 -11.89 -3.71
CA THR A 213 -5.99 -10.49 -4.13
C THR A 213 -4.64 -9.92 -4.52
N PHE A 214 -3.59 -10.21 -3.73
CA PHE A 214 -2.24 -9.74 -4.02
C PHE A 214 -1.66 -10.37 -5.30
N LEU A 215 -1.90 -11.64 -5.56
CA LEU A 215 -1.52 -12.31 -6.81
C LEU A 215 -2.18 -11.65 -8.02
N ASN A 216 -3.46 -11.28 -7.93
CA ASN A 216 -4.16 -10.55 -8.98
C ASN A 216 -3.57 -9.16 -9.22
N ILE A 217 -3.23 -8.43 -8.14
CA ILE A 217 -2.52 -7.14 -8.22
C ILE A 217 -1.18 -7.34 -8.94
N ALA A 218 -0.35 -8.27 -8.47
CA ALA A 218 0.98 -8.52 -9.00
C ALA A 218 0.97 -8.87 -10.49
N LYS A 219 0.05 -9.74 -10.90
CA LYS A 219 -0.14 -10.14 -12.30
C LYS A 219 -0.57 -8.98 -13.18
N SER A 220 -1.47 -8.12 -12.68
CA SER A 220 -2.06 -7.03 -13.48
C SER A 220 -1.09 -5.87 -13.75
N VAL A 221 -0.04 -5.72 -12.95
CA VAL A 221 1.03 -4.71 -13.13
C VAL A 221 2.40 -5.35 -13.43
N ASP A 222 2.39 -6.61 -13.87
CA ASP A 222 3.58 -7.37 -14.32
C ASP A 222 4.72 -7.38 -13.29
N LEU A 223 4.40 -7.58 -11.99
CA LEU A 223 5.44 -7.71 -10.97
C LEU A 223 6.27 -8.97 -11.21
N LYS A 224 7.58 -8.80 -11.23
CA LYS A 224 8.50 -9.92 -11.38
C LYS A 224 8.44 -10.82 -10.14
N GLN A 225 7.97 -12.05 -10.33
CA GLN A 225 7.98 -13.09 -9.31
C GLN A 225 9.38 -13.66 -9.10
N GLU A 226 9.81 -13.78 -7.84
CA GLU A 226 11.09 -14.41 -7.46
C GLU A 226 10.89 -15.85 -6.98
N SER A 227 9.75 -16.15 -6.35
CA SER A 227 9.41 -17.48 -5.84
C SER A 227 7.89 -17.65 -5.80
N GLU A 228 7.43 -18.85 -6.09
CA GLU A 228 6.02 -19.23 -5.95
C GLU A 228 5.70 -19.69 -4.51
N GLU A 229 6.63 -20.42 -3.90
CA GLU A 229 6.46 -21.01 -2.57
C GLU A 229 7.76 -20.92 -1.76
N PRO A 230 7.83 -20.04 -0.73
CA PRO A 230 6.82 -19.02 -0.42
C PRO A 230 6.70 -17.97 -1.53
N THR A 231 5.53 -17.33 -1.63
CA THR A 231 5.28 -16.29 -2.64
C THR A 231 6.11 -15.05 -2.38
N ILE A 232 6.92 -14.65 -3.36
CA ILE A 232 7.82 -13.50 -3.30
C ILE A 232 7.82 -12.80 -4.66
N PHE A 233 7.63 -11.47 -4.63
CA PHE A 233 7.77 -10.62 -5.80
C PHE A 233 8.86 -9.55 -5.60
N LYS A 234 9.34 -8.97 -6.70
CA LYS A 234 10.08 -7.70 -6.67
C LYS A 234 9.11 -6.56 -6.37
N ARG A 235 9.65 -5.47 -5.82
CA ARG A 235 8.90 -4.23 -5.58
C ARG A 235 8.43 -3.63 -6.91
N HIS A 236 7.22 -3.07 -6.90
CA HIS A 236 6.81 -2.17 -7.96
C HIS A 236 7.72 -0.93 -7.99
N PRO A 237 8.15 -0.43 -9.16
CA PRO A 237 9.05 0.74 -9.22
C PRO A 237 8.50 1.98 -8.51
N PHE A 238 7.18 2.19 -8.51
CA PHE A 238 6.56 3.35 -7.88
C PHE A 238 6.65 3.35 -6.35
N VAL A 239 6.91 2.21 -5.71
CA VAL A 239 7.17 2.12 -4.27
C VAL A 239 8.32 3.05 -3.86
N TRP A 240 9.36 3.18 -4.70
CA TRP A 240 10.49 4.04 -4.42
C TRP A 240 10.12 5.52 -4.34
N LEU A 241 9.15 5.98 -5.14
CA LEU A 241 8.66 7.35 -5.07
C LEU A 241 7.86 7.61 -3.79
N VAL A 242 7.08 6.61 -3.35
CA VAL A 242 6.32 6.69 -2.09
C VAL A 242 7.26 6.70 -0.89
N GLU A 243 8.28 5.82 -0.86
CA GLU A 243 9.30 5.82 0.20
C GLU A 243 10.10 7.13 0.24
N ALA A 244 10.52 7.64 -0.92
CA ALA A 244 11.24 8.91 -0.99
C ALA A 244 10.40 10.09 -0.46
N ALA A 245 9.10 10.12 -0.78
CA ALA A 245 8.19 11.14 -0.26
C ALA A 245 8.04 11.06 1.27
N ASP A 246 7.93 9.84 1.82
CA ASP A 246 7.85 9.57 3.26
C ASP A 246 9.14 10.03 3.96
N ASP A 247 10.31 9.63 3.45
CA ASP A 247 11.62 10.00 3.99
C ASP A 247 11.84 11.53 4.00
N ILE A 248 11.41 12.24 2.93
CA ILE A 248 11.51 13.72 2.85
C ILE A 248 10.65 14.39 3.91
N CYS A 249 9.46 13.88 4.20
CA CYS A 249 8.54 14.46 5.17
C CYS A 249 8.86 14.06 6.63
N TYR A 250 9.68 13.02 6.83
CA TYR A 250 10.07 12.55 8.17
C TYR A 250 11.19 13.39 8.79
N ASN A 251 11.99 14.10 7.99
CA ASN A 251 13.06 14.99 8.43
C ASN A 251 12.54 16.42 8.60
#